data_67ab7fbd5f8531b76e5bf9fbbd537564
#
_entry.id   67ab7fbd5f8531b76e5bf9fbbd537564
#
_cell.length_a   1.000
_cell.length_b   1.000
_cell.length_c   1.000
_cell.angle_alpha   90.00
_cell.angle_beta   90.00
_cell.angle_gamma   90.00
#
_symmetry.space_group_name_H-M   'P 1'
#
loop_
_entity.id
_entity.type
_entity.pdbx_description
1 polymer ?
#
loop_
_entity_poly.entity_id
_entity_poly.type
_entity_poly.pdbx_seq_one_letter_code
_entity_poly.pdbx_strand_id
1 'polypeptide(L)'
;MLDTGDDMMNKKLAKITKAHLEIQERHILNFWIFVDYEEGSSQGIGGIGLDTFDTDKKKRVGSAYGCEMIRRLLLTLKVDDFSQMKGKMIWVYGEGEFLSFKPTGLSLLRVDDYKAQPLIFSDVAAEFGI
;
A
#
# COMPACT_ATOMS: atom_id res chain seq x y z
N MET A 1 0.67 -11.07 28.03
CA MET A 1 -0.02 -11.02 27.42
C MET A 1 -0.01 -10.42 26.15
N LEU A 2 -0.64 -10.83 25.34
CA LEU A 2 -0.55 -10.31 24.05
C LEU A 2 -1.28 -9.05 23.92
N ASP A 3 -0.70 -8.14 23.22
CA ASP A 3 -1.37 -6.93 22.85
C ASP A 3 -2.44 -7.28 21.85
N THR A 4 -3.66 -6.93 22.15
CA THR A 4 -4.77 -7.25 21.28
C THR A 4 -4.67 -6.56 19.93
N GLY A 5 -4.01 -5.41 19.87
CA GLY A 5 -3.80 -4.73 18.60
C GLY A 5 -2.97 -5.54 17.64
N ASP A 6 -1.95 -6.21 18.15
CA ASP A 6 -1.09 -7.05 17.31
C ASP A 6 -1.83 -8.29 16.82
N ASP A 7 -2.77 -8.79 17.61
CA ASP A 7 -3.54 -9.96 17.22
C ASP A 7 -4.49 -9.69 16.06
N MET A 8 -4.81 -8.43 15.83
CA MET A 8 -5.73 -8.03 14.76
C MET A 8 -5.02 -7.87 13.42
N MET A 9 -3.70 -7.85 13.41
CA MET A 9 -2.95 -7.60 12.20
C MET A 9 -1.94 -8.72 11.96
N ASN A 10 -2.04 -9.32 10.79
CA ASN A 10 -1.12 -10.35 10.35
C ASN A 10 -0.17 -9.78 9.33
N LYS A 11 0.93 -10.47 9.07
CA LYS A 11 1.82 -10.09 7.98
C LYS A 11 2.22 -11.31 7.19
N LYS A 12 2.43 -11.11 5.90
CA LYS A 12 2.84 -12.17 4.98
C LYS A 12 4.04 -11.70 4.18
N LEU A 13 4.96 -12.61 3.96
CA LEU A 13 6.11 -12.33 3.09
C LEU A 13 5.67 -12.42 1.64
N ALA A 14 6.08 -11.46 0.83
CA ALA A 14 5.64 -11.37 -0.55
C ALA A 14 6.72 -10.79 -1.43
N LYS A 15 6.63 -11.11 -2.73
CA LYS A 15 7.51 -10.55 -3.74
C LYS A 15 6.67 -9.73 -4.69
N ILE A 16 7.08 -8.51 -4.96
CA ILE A 16 6.36 -7.64 -5.89
C ILE A 16 6.63 -8.14 -7.31
N THR A 17 5.56 -8.39 -8.05
CA THR A 17 5.65 -8.84 -9.45
C THR A 17 5.48 -7.70 -10.43
N LYS A 18 4.68 -6.69 -10.08
CA LYS A 18 4.53 -5.48 -10.88
C LYS A 18 3.87 -4.39 -10.03
N ALA A 19 4.03 -3.16 -10.45
CA ALA A 19 3.43 -2.02 -9.78
C ALA A 19 3.06 -0.97 -10.80
N HIS A 20 1.94 -0.29 -10.56
CA HIS A 20 1.41 0.74 -11.46
C HIS A 20 0.97 1.96 -10.67
N LEU A 21 1.21 3.12 -11.25
CA LEU A 21 0.54 4.36 -10.87
C LEU A 21 -0.18 4.78 -12.14
N GLU A 22 -1.51 4.84 -12.10
CA GLU A 22 -2.27 4.99 -13.34
C GLU A 22 -3.58 5.72 -13.13
N ILE A 23 -4.13 6.20 -14.24
CA ILE A 23 -5.49 6.72 -14.30
C ILE A 23 -6.38 5.57 -14.77
N GLN A 24 -7.35 5.21 -13.96
CA GLN A 24 -8.30 4.14 -14.29
C GLN A 24 -9.65 4.73 -14.72
N GLU A 25 -10.64 3.87 -14.86
CA GLU A 25 -11.98 4.28 -15.21
C GLU A 25 -12.46 5.48 -14.41
N ARG A 26 -13.22 6.37 -15.05
CA ARG A 26 -13.72 7.60 -14.44
C ARG A 26 -12.62 8.58 -14.04
N HIS A 27 -11.44 8.40 -14.64
CA HIS A 27 -10.31 9.32 -14.48
C HIS A 27 -9.76 9.37 -13.04
N ILE A 28 -9.88 8.27 -12.30
CA ILE A 28 -9.38 8.21 -10.93
C ILE A 28 -7.90 7.80 -10.95
N LEU A 29 -7.07 8.64 -10.34
CA LEU A 29 -5.67 8.32 -10.14
C LEU A 29 -5.55 7.33 -9.00
N ASN A 30 -4.87 6.21 -9.21
CA ASN A 30 -4.65 5.24 -8.15
C ASN A 30 -3.36 4.47 -8.39
N PHE A 31 -3.01 3.63 -7.42
CA PHE A 31 -1.86 2.74 -7.56
C PHE A 31 -2.27 1.31 -7.29
N TRP A 32 -1.51 0.39 -7.88
CA TRP A 32 -1.63 -1.04 -7.60
C TRP A 32 -0.24 -1.63 -7.47
N ILE A 33 -0.06 -2.49 -6.47
CA ILE A 33 1.15 -3.27 -6.29
C ILE A 33 0.70 -4.73 -6.27
N PHE A 34 1.16 -5.51 -7.24
CA PHE A 34 0.79 -6.92 -7.33
C PHE A 34 1.91 -7.76 -6.76
N VAL A 35 1.55 -8.72 -5.93
CA VAL A 35 2.51 -9.54 -5.20
C VAL A 35 2.17 -11.02 -5.32
N ASP A 36 3.22 -11.84 -5.19
CA ASP A 36 3.09 -13.27 -4.99
C ASP A 36 3.51 -13.56 -3.56
N TYR A 37 2.65 -14.23 -2.83
CA TYR A 37 2.95 -14.61 -1.45
C TYR A 37 3.77 -15.89 -1.41
N GLU A 38 4.48 -16.08 -0.32
CA GLU A 38 5.33 -17.23 -0.11
C GLU A 38 4.56 -18.56 -0.22
N GLU A 39 3.31 -18.59 0.22
CA GLU A 39 2.52 -19.80 0.16
C GLU A 39 1.93 -20.10 -1.23
N GLY A 40 2.17 -19.24 -2.23
CA GLY A 40 1.80 -19.50 -3.61
C GLY A 40 0.62 -18.70 -4.15
N SER A 41 -0.10 -17.97 -3.29
CA SER A 41 -1.21 -17.13 -3.77
C SER A 41 -0.69 -15.77 -4.24
N SER A 42 -1.54 -15.05 -4.96
CA SER A 42 -1.22 -13.73 -5.51
C SER A 42 -2.31 -12.75 -5.12
N GLN A 43 -1.95 -11.47 -5.04
CA GLN A 43 -2.93 -10.45 -4.67
C GLN A 43 -2.50 -9.08 -5.19
N GLY A 44 -3.48 -8.21 -5.44
CA GLY A 44 -3.24 -6.80 -5.70
C GLY A 44 -3.42 -6.01 -4.41
N ILE A 45 -2.51 -5.07 -4.18
CA ILE A 45 -2.54 -4.18 -3.02
C ILE A 45 -2.69 -2.75 -3.56
N GLY A 46 -3.65 -2.02 -3.03
CA GLY A 46 -3.87 -0.65 -3.46
C GLY A 46 -5.28 -0.42 -3.96
N GLY A 47 -5.41 0.13 -5.17
CA GLY A 47 -6.71 0.54 -5.67
C GLY A 47 -7.27 1.72 -4.90
N ILE A 48 -6.39 2.46 -4.20
CA ILE A 48 -6.77 3.60 -3.37
C ILE A 48 -6.75 4.84 -4.26
N GLY A 49 -7.85 5.59 -4.26
CA GLY A 49 -7.92 6.85 -5.01
C GLY A 49 -6.96 7.87 -4.42
N LEU A 50 -6.12 8.43 -5.26
CA LEU A 50 -5.08 9.37 -4.86
C LEU A 50 -5.44 10.82 -5.20
N ASP A 51 -6.56 11.02 -5.88
CA ASP A 51 -7.06 12.32 -6.22
C ASP A 51 -8.46 12.50 -5.63
N THR A 52 -9.07 13.64 -5.85
CA THR A 52 -10.38 13.92 -5.29
C THR A 52 -11.24 14.61 -6.34
N PHE A 53 -12.57 14.52 -6.20
CA PHE A 53 -13.48 15.21 -7.08
C PHE A 53 -13.76 16.60 -6.52
N ASP A 54 -13.48 17.62 -7.33
CA ASP A 54 -13.76 19.01 -6.97
C ASP A 54 -15.17 19.37 -7.49
N THR A 55 -16.11 19.52 -6.56
CA THR A 55 -17.49 19.77 -6.93
C THR A 55 -17.69 21.13 -7.58
N ASP A 56 -16.87 22.12 -7.24
CA ASP A 56 -16.96 23.46 -7.81
C ASP A 56 -16.47 23.46 -9.26
N LYS A 57 -15.36 22.78 -9.51
CA LYS A 57 -14.81 22.69 -10.88
C LYS A 57 -15.42 21.56 -11.67
N LYS A 58 -16.18 20.68 -11.01
CA LYS A 58 -16.83 19.52 -11.62
C LYS A 58 -15.84 18.60 -12.32
N LYS A 59 -14.68 18.39 -11.69
CA LYS A 59 -13.64 17.51 -12.23
C LYS A 59 -12.78 16.95 -11.10
N ARG A 60 -12.03 15.93 -11.42
CA ARG A 60 -11.07 15.38 -10.46
C ARG A 60 -9.82 16.25 -10.48
N VAL A 61 -9.23 16.41 -9.29
CA VAL A 61 -8.01 17.20 -9.10
C VAL A 61 -7.08 16.44 -8.17
N GLY A 62 -5.79 16.76 -8.24
CA GLY A 62 -4.82 16.17 -7.33
C GLY A 62 -5.11 16.53 -5.89
N SER A 63 -4.64 15.70 -4.96
CA SER A 63 -4.83 15.94 -3.54
C SER A 63 -3.50 15.84 -2.79
N ALA A 64 -3.41 16.55 -1.68
CA ALA A 64 -2.24 16.46 -0.81
C ALA A 64 -2.09 15.03 -0.25
N TYR A 65 -3.20 14.40 0.09
CA TYR A 65 -3.22 13.02 0.54
C TYR A 65 -2.59 12.07 -0.49
N GLY A 66 -3.01 12.18 -1.75
CA GLY A 66 -2.49 11.33 -2.81
C GLY A 66 -1.00 11.52 -3.03
N CYS A 67 -0.55 12.77 -3.01
CA CYS A 67 0.86 13.09 -3.15
C CYS A 67 1.67 12.47 -2.01
N GLU A 68 1.19 12.59 -0.78
CA GLU A 68 1.89 12.03 0.37
C GLU A 68 1.90 10.49 0.35
N MET A 69 0.82 9.87 -0.10
CA MET A 69 0.77 8.41 -0.23
C MET A 69 1.84 7.93 -1.21
N ILE A 70 1.92 8.55 -2.38
CA ILE A 70 2.94 8.19 -3.39
C ILE A 70 4.33 8.37 -2.81
N ARG A 71 4.57 9.51 -2.17
CA ARG A 71 5.85 9.80 -1.58
C ARG A 71 6.25 8.73 -0.56
N ARG A 72 5.35 8.34 0.32
CA ARG A 72 5.65 7.34 1.35
C ARG A 72 5.84 5.94 0.78
N LEU A 73 5.11 5.59 -0.29
CA LEU A 73 5.33 4.32 -0.96
C LEU A 73 6.76 4.20 -1.48
N LEU A 74 7.22 5.24 -2.16
CA LEU A 74 8.56 5.24 -2.72
C LEU A 74 9.63 5.21 -1.62
N LEU A 75 9.44 5.98 -0.57
CA LEU A 75 10.38 6.01 0.55
C LEU A 75 10.40 4.69 1.31
N THR A 76 9.24 4.11 1.57
CA THR A 76 9.14 2.86 2.32
C THR A 76 9.82 1.72 1.58
N LEU A 77 9.65 1.66 0.27
CA LEU A 77 10.22 0.59 -0.54
C LEU A 77 11.63 0.94 -1.05
N LYS A 78 12.12 2.12 -0.73
CA LYS A 78 13.46 2.59 -1.09
C LYS A 78 13.72 2.51 -2.58
N VAL A 79 12.78 3.05 -3.35
CA VAL A 79 12.87 3.14 -4.80
C VAL A 79 12.64 4.57 -5.24
N ASP A 80 13.10 4.90 -6.44
CA ASP A 80 12.92 6.24 -7.00
C ASP A 80 11.64 6.34 -7.82
N ASP A 81 11.16 5.22 -8.35
CA ASP A 81 9.92 5.20 -9.10
C ASP A 81 9.27 3.81 -9.04
N PHE A 82 8.04 3.71 -9.53
CA PHE A 82 7.27 2.47 -9.46
C PHE A 82 7.88 1.32 -10.25
N SER A 83 8.61 1.62 -11.32
CA SER A 83 9.22 0.57 -12.13
C SER A 83 10.29 -0.22 -11.38
N GLN A 84 10.84 0.37 -10.33
CA GLN A 84 11.88 -0.27 -9.53
C GLN A 84 11.32 -1.19 -8.45
N MET A 85 10.01 -1.21 -8.27
CA MET A 85 9.38 -2.04 -7.24
C MET A 85 9.41 -3.52 -7.58
N LYS A 86 9.37 -3.87 -8.85
CA LYS A 86 9.36 -5.26 -9.29
C LYS A 86 10.55 -6.02 -8.74
N GLY A 87 10.29 -7.16 -8.13
CA GLY A 87 11.34 -8.00 -7.56
C GLY A 87 11.64 -7.73 -6.10
N LYS A 88 11.11 -6.64 -5.53
CA LYS A 88 11.33 -6.33 -4.12
C LYS A 88 10.60 -7.34 -3.24
N MET A 89 11.27 -7.75 -2.16
CA MET A 89 10.66 -8.59 -1.14
C MET A 89 10.12 -7.68 -0.04
N ILE A 90 8.88 -7.89 0.33
CA ILE A 90 8.20 -7.04 1.30
C ILE A 90 7.40 -7.86 2.29
N TRP A 91 7.07 -7.24 3.42
CA TRP A 91 6.02 -7.72 4.31
C TRP A 91 4.74 -7.00 3.93
N VAL A 92 3.67 -7.76 3.78
CA VAL A 92 2.34 -7.19 3.57
C VAL A 92 1.57 -7.37 4.87
N TYR A 93 1.12 -6.27 5.44
CA TYR A 93 0.33 -6.28 6.66
C TYR A 93 -1.15 -6.26 6.29
N GLY A 94 -1.95 -6.94 7.08
CA GLY A 94 -3.37 -6.97 6.79
C GLY A 94 -4.17 -7.67 7.87
N GLU A 95 -5.47 -7.77 7.62
CA GLU A 95 -6.42 -8.40 8.52
C GLU A 95 -6.98 -9.65 7.87
N GLY A 96 -7.34 -10.63 8.71
CA GLY A 96 -7.88 -11.88 8.23
C GLY A 96 -6.80 -12.88 7.91
N GLU A 97 -7.21 -14.06 7.53
CA GLU A 97 -6.30 -15.16 7.27
C GLU A 97 -6.54 -15.73 5.88
N PHE A 98 -5.47 -16.21 5.29
CA PHE A 98 -5.48 -16.92 4.02
C PHE A 98 -6.34 -16.24 2.96
N LEU A 99 -7.48 -16.83 2.54
CA LEU A 99 -8.29 -16.29 1.46
C LEU A 99 -9.03 -15.00 1.82
N SER A 100 -9.20 -14.73 3.11
CA SER A 100 -9.87 -13.51 3.57
C SER A 100 -8.89 -12.40 3.94
N PHE A 101 -7.60 -12.58 3.67
CA PHE A 101 -6.60 -11.60 4.03
C PHE A 101 -6.80 -10.30 3.25
N LYS A 102 -6.90 -9.18 3.96
CA LYS A 102 -7.10 -7.86 3.36
C LYS A 102 -5.87 -7.00 3.67
N PRO A 103 -5.07 -6.66 2.66
CA PRO A 103 -3.88 -5.84 2.87
C PRO A 103 -4.24 -4.45 3.36
N THR A 104 -3.53 -3.98 4.39
CA THR A 104 -3.70 -2.64 4.95
C THR A 104 -2.41 -1.85 4.96
N GLY A 105 -1.28 -2.48 4.64
CA GLY A 105 0.00 -1.79 4.61
C GLY A 105 1.12 -2.70 4.17
N LEU A 106 2.32 -2.14 4.14
CA LEU A 106 3.50 -2.90 3.72
C LEU A 106 4.77 -2.31 4.33
N SER A 107 5.85 -3.09 4.31
CA SER A 107 7.18 -2.61 4.65
C SER A 107 8.20 -3.42 3.84
N LEU A 108 9.39 -2.83 3.68
CA LEU A 108 10.46 -3.52 2.97
C LEU A 108 11.05 -4.63 3.87
N LEU A 109 11.33 -5.79 3.28
CA LEU A 109 12.04 -6.84 4.01
C LEU A 109 13.46 -6.37 4.30
N ARG A 110 13.88 -6.47 5.55
CA ARG A 110 15.18 -6.00 6.00
C ARG A 110 15.83 -7.04 6.90
N VAL A 111 17.16 -6.96 6.97
CA VAL A 111 17.91 -7.80 7.88
C VAL A 111 17.50 -7.57 9.34
N ASP A 112 17.16 -6.32 9.65
CA ASP A 112 16.72 -5.91 10.98
C ASP A 112 15.23 -5.56 10.97
N ASP A 113 14.39 -6.55 10.65
CA ASP A 113 12.95 -6.36 10.53
C ASP A 113 12.29 -5.75 11.76
N TYR A 114 12.88 -6.00 12.94
CA TYR A 114 12.33 -5.42 14.17
C TYR A 114 12.35 -3.89 14.17
N LYS A 115 13.13 -3.27 13.27
CA LYS A 115 13.18 -1.82 13.11
C LYS A 115 12.33 -1.33 11.94
N ALA A 116 11.68 -2.24 11.24
CA ALA A 116 10.90 -1.85 10.08
C ALA A 116 9.75 -0.92 10.49
N GLN A 117 9.55 0.11 9.70
CA GLN A 117 8.45 1.05 9.90
C GLN A 117 7.42 0.77 8.81
N PRO A 118 6.33 0.06 9.16
CA PRO A 118 5.33 -0.24 8.14
C PRO A 118 4.60 1.01 7.69
N LEU A 119 4.30 1.06 6.42
CA LEU A 119 3.40 2.05 5.87
C LEU A 119 1.99 1.48 5.97
N ILE A 120 1.17 2.03 6.84
CA ILE A 120 -0.23 1.62 7.01
C ILE A 120 -1.09 2.66 6.30
N PHE A 121 -1.84 2.23 5.30
CA PHE A 121 -2.54 3.15 4.43
C PHE A 121 -3.56 4.02 5.18
N SER A 122 -4.28 3.44 6.15
CA SER A 122 -5.25 4.19 6.93
C SER A 122 -4.61 5.27 7.81
N ASP A 123 -3.34 5.08 8.19
CA ASP A 123 -2.64 6.09 8.99
C ASP A 123 -2.40 7.34 8.16
N VAL A 124 -2.03 7.16 6.89
CA VAL A 124 -1.84 8.30 5.99
C VAL A 124 -3.17 9.04 5.78
N ALA A 125 -4.24 8.28 5.55
CA ALA A 125 -5.57 8.87 5.39
C ALA A 125 -5.97 9.68 6.62
N ALA A 126 -5.71 9.15 7.81
CA ALA A 126 -6.05 9.83 9.05
C ALA A 126 -5.33 11.17 9.21
N GLU A 127 -4.10 11.28 8.73
CA GLU A 127 -3.35 12.54 8.78
C GLU A 127 -4.02 13.65 7.97
N PHE A 128 -4.85 13.28 7.01
CA PHE A 128 -5.54 14.24 6.15
C PHE A 128 -7.04 14.31 6.44
N GLY A 129 -7.47 13.70 7.55
CA GLY A 129 -8.87 13.74 7.95
C GLY A 129 -9.80 12.88 7.10
N ILE A 130 -9.26 11.86 6.49
CA ILE A 130 -10.03 10.99 5.61
C ILE A 130 -10.49 9.73 6.32
#